data_d74a58941ea337103f250091817563ce
#
_entry.id   d74a58941ea337103f250091817563ce
#
_cell.length_a   1.000
_cell.length_b   1.000
_cell.length_c   1.000
_cell.angle_alpha   90.00
_cell.angle_beta   90.00
_cell.angle_gamma   90.00
#
_symmetry.space_group_name_H-M   'P 1'
#
loop_
_entity.id
_entity.type
_entity.pdbx_description
1 polymer ?
#
loop_
_entity_poly.entity_id
_entity_poly.type
_entity_poly.pdbx_seq_one_letter_code
_entity_poly.pdbx_strand_id
1 'polypeptide(L)'
;QNHAYVVSDGQPHGLQIFDLTRLRDVPNPPKTFTEDVHYTDFGNAHNIAINEQSGYAYVVGSNRVGGGLYILDINSPQNPQFAGFHADSTVGLPKRQEDGSRISTGYVHDTQCVIYNGPDADYSGQEVCFNSSETDFVIADVSDKAATETISASGYAGSEYAHQGWLTEDHRYFLLDDELDENSNGGPTTTYIWDVQDLDDPELIGTYESELSTIDHNQYVKGNFTYQANYTSGLRIFDLSEIGSANLQEVAFFDTYPSDDATKFDGAWSNYPYFESGIVIVSDISNGLFVLSPDFQ
;
A
#
# COMPACT_ATOMS: atom_id res chain seq x y z
N GLN A 1 -3.19 10.27 -15.68
CA GLN A 1 -2.13 11.22 -16.10
C GLN A 1 -0.87 10.45 -16.53
N ASN A 2 -0.04 11.05 -17.41
CA ASN A 2 1.19 10.40 -17.91
C ASN A 2 2.42 10.82 -17.08
N HIS A 3 2.34 10.78 -15.75
CA HIS A 3 3.45 11.19 -14.90
C HIS A 3 3.79 10.07 -13.90
N ALA A 4 5.09 9.88 -13.64
CA ALA A 4 5.59 9.11 -12.51
C ALA A 4 5.88 10.05 -11.34
N TYR A 5 5.53 9.60 -10.14
CA TYR A 5 5.78 10.28 -8.88
C TYR A 5 6.68 9.37 -8.05
N VAL A 6 7.85 9.85 -7.70
CA VAL A 6 8.90 9.03 -7.07
C VAL A 6 9.32 9.67 -5.75
N VAL A 7 9.17 8.93 -4.67
CA VAL A 7 9.65 9.25 -3.32
C VAL A 7 10.76 8.29 -2.92
N SER A 8 11.43 8.54 -1.80
CA SER A 8 12.49 7.68 -1.27
C SER A 8 12.65 7.87 0.23
N ASP A 9 13.01 6.82 0.96
CA ASP A 9 13.44 6.90 2.36
C ASP A 9 14.74 7.68 2.54
N GLY A 10 15.54 7.80 1.49
CA GLY A 10 16.80 8.53 1.50
C GLY A 10 16.63 10.05 1.55
N GLN A 11 17.49 10.74 2.30
CA GLN A 11 17.51 12.20 2.38
C GLN A 11 18.73 12.79 1.68
N PRO A 12 18.58 14.01 1.10
CA PRO A 12 17.37 14.75 0.76
C PRO A 12 16.83 14.27 -0.60
N HIS A 13 15.64 13.71 -0.66
CA HIS A 13 15.06 13.27 -1.93
C HIS A 13 13.81 14.09 -2.31
N GLY A 14 12.85 14.25 -1.39
CA GLY A 14 11.57 14.88 -1.66
C GLY A 14 10.69 14.05 -2.59
N LEU A 15 9.92 14.71 -3.45
CA LEU A 15 9.13 14.09 -4.51
C LEU A 15 9.64 14.52 -5.88
N GLN A 16 10.02 13.56 -6.70
CA GLN A 16 10.36 13.81 -8.11
C GLN A 16 9.17 13.44 -8.98
N ILE A 17 8.80 14.33 -9.92
CA ILE A 17 7.74 14.09 -10.90
C ILE A 17 8.33 14.09 -12.28
N PHE A 18 7.98 13.08 -13.07
CA PHE A 18 8.53 12.86 -14.40
C PHE A 18 7.41 12.60 -15.41
N ASP A 19 7.42 13.37 -16.53
CA ASP A 19 6.51 13.15 -17.64
C ASP A 19 6.91 11.91 -18.46
N LEU A 20 6.15 10.83 -18.33
CA LEU A 20 6.38 9.56 -19.01
C LEU A 20 6.28 9.65 -20.53
N THR A 21 5.66 10.70 -21.09
CA THR A 21 5.62 10.89 -22.54
C THR A 21 7.01 11.12 -23.13
N ARG A 22 7.96 11.60 -22.32
CA ARG A 22 9.37 11.80 -22.70
C ARG A 22 10.12 10.48 -22.95
N LEU A 23 9.57 9.34 -22.52
CA LEU A 23 10.14 8.02 -22.79
C LEU A 23 9.76 7.47 -24.17
N ARG A 24 8.84 8.13 -24.88
CA ARG A 24 8.44 7.71 -26.22
C ARG A 24 9.47 8.17 -27.24
N ASP A 25 9.77 7.31 -28.21
CA ASP A 25 10.66 7.61 -29.35
C ASP A 25 12.05 8.15 -28.93
N VAL A 26 12.60 7.64 -27.83
CA VAL A 26 13.92 8.06 -27.34
C VAL A 26 15.00 7.72 -28.35
N PRO A 27 15.68 8.74 -28.94
CA PRO A 27 16.75 8.47 -29.89
C PRO A 27 18.03 7.97 -29.18
N ASN A 28 18.65 6.94 -29.73
CA ASN A 28 19.91 6.40 -29.25
C ASN A 28 19.93 6.02 -27.76
N PRO A 29 19.09 5.08 -27.28
CA PRO A 29 19.11 4.61 -25.90
C PRO A 29 20.44 3.87 -25.58
N PRO A 30 20.91 3.83 -24.30
CA PRO A 30 20.24 4.40 -23.13
C PRO A 30 20.40 5.92 -23.02
N LYS A 31 19.37 6.56 -22.43
CA LYS A 31 19.37 8.00 -22.14
C LYS A 31 19.03 8.23 -20.67
N THR A 32 19.82 9.06 -20.00
CA THR A 32 19.49 9.54 -18.66
C THR A 32 18.56 10.74 -18.73
N PHE A 33 17.53 10.73 -17.91
CA PHE A 33 16.59 11.84 -17.78
C PHE A 33 16.71 12.43 -16.37
N THR A 34 16.36 13.68 -16.24
CA THR A 34 16.08 14.36 -14.99
C THR A 34 14.58 14.54 -14.81
N GLU A 35 14.12 14.68 -13.59
CA GLU A 35 12.75 15.01 -13.25
C GLU A 35 12.30 16.32 -13.95
N ASP A 36 10.99 16.46 -14.10
CA ASP A 36 10.38 17.69 -14.60
C ASP A 36 10.05 18.64 -13.44
N VAL A 37 9.74 18.08 -12.28
CA VAL A 37 9.47 18.82 -11.04
C VAL A 37 10.14 18.13 -9.87
N HIS A 38 10.73 18.92 -8.98
CA HIS A 38 11.27 18.48 -7.71
C HIS A 38 10.58 19.24 -6.57
N TYR A 39 9.70 18.55 -5.84
CA TYR A 39 9.01 19.09 -4.66
C TYR A 39 9.81 18.76 -3.41
N THR A 40 10.15 19.77 -2.59
CA THR A 40 11.15 19.64 -1.54
C THR A 40 10.65 20.05 -0.14
N ASP A 41 9.34 20.19 0.06
CA ASP A 41 8.79 20.54 1.38
C ASP A 41 8.91 19.40 2.40
N PHE A 42 9.18 18.18 1.95
CA PHE A 42 9.68 17.07 2.78
C PHE A 42 11.00 16.54 2.20
N GLY A 43 11.81 15.90 3.06
CA GLY A 43 13.14 15.41 2.66
C GLY A 43 13.16 13.94 2.25
N ASN A 44 12.28 13.14 2.85
CA ASN A 44 12.11 11.71 2.55
C ASN A 44 10.66 11.30 2.76
N ALA A 45 10.28 10.19 2.16
CA ALA A 45 9.01 9.50 2.38
C ALA A 45 9.14 8.03 2.05
N HIS A 46 8.34 7.18 2.73
CA HIS A 46 8.36 5.75 2.53
C HIS A 46 7.60 5.36 1.26
N ASN A 47 6.35 5.84 1.12
CA ASN A 47 5.52 5.52 -0.04
C ASN A 47 4.64 6.70 -0.47
N ILE A 48 3.98 6.56 -1.62
CA ILE A 48 3.03 7.51 -2.18
C ILE A 48 1.88 6.78 -2.86
N ALA A 49 0.67 7.02 -2.39
CA ALA A 49 -0.55 6.57 -3.05
C ALA A 49 -1.19 7.72 -3.85
N ILE A 50 -1.82 7.40 -4.96
CA ILE A 50 -2.48 8.40 -5.81
C ILE A 50 -3.92 7.99 -6.06
N ASN A 51 -4.86 8.88 -5.72
CA ASN A 51 -6.22 8.75 -6.17
C ASN A 51 -6.39 9.55 -7.48
N GLU A 52 -6.38 8.85 -8.61
CA GLU A 52 -6.51 9.48 -9.93
C GLU A 52 -7.88 10.14 -10.14
N GLN A 53 -8.92 9.69 -9.43
CA GLN A 53 -10.27 10.23 -9.55
C GLN A 53 -10.38 11.62 -8.93
N SER A 54 -9.74 11.85 -7.78
CA SER A 54 -9.74 13.14 -7.10
C SER A 54 -8.58 14.05 -7.50
N GLY A 55 -7.48 13.47 -7.99
CA GLY A 55 -6.26 14.19 -8.34
C GLY A 55 -5.42 14.57 -7.13
N TYR A 56 -5.50 13.78 -6.05
CA TYR A 56 -4.64 13.93 -4.86
C TYR A 56 -3.63 12.78 -4.74
N ALA A 57 -2.46 13.13 -4.22
CA ALA A 57 -1.44 12.18 -3.80
C ALA A 57 -1.28 12.21 -2.28
N TYR A 58 -1.14 11.04 -1.69
CA TYR A 58 -1.00 10.79 -0.26
C TYR A 58 0.39 10.23 -0.01
N VAL A 59 1.27 11.08 0.50
CA VAL A 59 2.66 10.72 0.82
C VAL A 59 2.69 10.23 2.26
N VAL A 60 3.19 9.03 2.48
CA VAL A 60 3.24 8.35 3.79
C VAL A 60 4.68 8.13 4.25
N GLY A 61 4.87 7.94 5.56
CA GLY A 61 6.19 7.70 6.14
C GLY A 61 7.17 8.85 5.93
N SER A 62 6.67 10.07 5.72
CA SER A 62 7.54 11.22 5.47
C SER A 62 8.12 11.80 6.77
N ASN A 63 9.16 12.64 6.66
CA ASN A 63 9.66 13.42 7.79
C ASN A 63 8.77 14.63 8.12
N ARG A 64 7.52 14.64 7.65
CA ARG A 64 6.46 15.60 8.02
C ARG A 64 5.34 14.87 8.76
N VAL A 65 4.56 15.63 9.51
CA VAL A 65 3.35 15.20 10.22
C VAL A 65 3.47 13.84 10.94
N GLY A 66 4.63 13.57 11.54
CA GLY A 66 4.86 12.32 12.26
C GLY A 66 4.98 11.07 11.38
N GLY A 67 4.97 11.24 10.05
CA GLY A 67 4.92 10.13 9.07
C GLY A 67 3.51 9.74 8.65
N GLY A 68 2.47 10.46 9.10
CA GLY A 68 1.09 10.29 8.64
C GLY A 68 0.91 10.74 7.19
N LEU A 69 -0.33 10.83 6.73
CA LEU A 69 -0.64 11.26 5.36
C LEU A 69 -0.25 12.73 5.17
N TYR A 70 0.63 13.01 4.24
CA TYR A 70 0.92 14.34 3.73
C TYR A 70 0.27 14.47 2.35
N ILE A 71 -0.75 15.33 2.23
CA ILE A 71 -1.66 15.35 1.08
C ILE A 71 -1.26 16.44 0.11
N LEU A 72 -1.08 16.07 -1.15
CA LEU A 72 -0.75 16.99 -2.26
C LEU A 72 -1.88 17.02 -3.30
N ASP A 73 -2.29 18.21 -3.70
CA ASP A 73 -3.05 18.41 -4.93
C ASP A 73 -2.08 18.29 -6.12
N ILE A 74 -2.34 17.29 -6.97
CA ILE A 74 -1.55 16.99 -8.17
C ILE A 74 -2.37 17.14 -9.47
N ASN A 75 -3.50 17.84 -9.42
CA ASN A 75 -4.28 18.16 -10.64
C ASN A 75 -3.45 18.92 -11.67
N SER A 76 -2.43 19.65 -11.20
CA SER A 76 -1.38 20.23 -12.01
C SER A 76 -0.03 19.58 -11.68
N PRO A 77 0.41 18.51 -12.37
CA PRO A 77 1.65 17.80 -12.06
C PRO A 77 2.91 18.68 -12.07
N GLN A 78 2.88 19.76 -12.84
CA GLN A 78 3.98 20.74 -12.91
C GLN A 78 4.03 21.68 -11.71
N ASN A 79 3.02 21.67 -10.85
CA ASN A 79 2.92 22.58 -9.70
C ASN A 79 2.12 21.93 -8.56
N PRO A 80 2.62 20.83 -7.95
CA PRO A 80 1.95 20.18 -6.84
C PRO A 80 1.82 21.13 -5.65
N GLN A 81 0.67 21.13 -4.98
CA GLN A 81 0.40 22.01 -3.86
C GLN A 81 0.06 21.20 -2.60
N PHE A 82 0.58 21.61 -1.47
CA PHE A 82 0.14 21.07 -0.17
C PHE A 82 -1.35 21.37 0.04
N ALA A 83 -2.12 20.33 0.29
CA ALA A 83 -3.57 20.42 0.48
C ALA A 83 -4.00 20.19 1.94
N GLY A 84 -3.27 19.36 2.69
CA GLY A 84 -3.59 19.04 4.05
C GLY A 84 -2.83 17.81 4.54
N PHE A 85 -3.23 17.29 5.68
CA PHE A 85 -2.60 16.11 6.28
C PHE A 85 -3.58 15.35 7.17
N HIS A 86 -3.26 14.07 7.44
CA HIS A 86 -3.90 13.28 8.47
C HIS A 86 -2.85 12.55 9.31
N ALA A 87 -3.00 12.56 10.63
CA ALA A 87 -2.18 11.76 11.54
C ALA A 87 -2.95 11.53 12.85
N ASP A 88 -3.19 10.28 13.20
CA ASP A 88 -3.79 9.90 14.47
C ASP A 88 -2.71 9.54 15.48
N SER A 89 -2.43 10.43 16.41
CA SER A 89 -1.38 10.24 17.41
C SER A 89 -1.67 9.16 18.46
N THR A 90 -2.79 8.46 18.36
CA THR A 90 -3.13 7.33 19.24
C THR A 90 -2.62 6.01 18.72
N VAL A 91 -2.25 5.93 17.43
CA VAL A 91 -1.84 4.71 16.72
C VAL A 91 -0.38 4.74 16.26
N GLY A 92 0.14 3.58 15.88
CA GLY A 92 1.50 3.36 15.43
C GLY A 92 2.51 3.15 16.56
N LEU A 93 3.69 2.63 16.23
CA LEU A 93 4.74 2.30 17.21
C LEU A 93 5.24 3.57 17.95
N PRO A 94 5.25 3.56 19.31
CA PRO A 94 5.67 4.74 20.06
C PRO A 94 7.13 5.08 19.83
N LYS A 95 7.41 6.25 19.28
CA LYS A 95 8.75 6.76 18.97
C LYS A 95 9.30 7.60 20.15
N ARG A 96 10.60 7.41 20.46
CA ARG A 96 11.26 8.10 21.57
C ARG A 96 11.46 9.57 21.24
N GLN A 97 11.08 10.45 22.18
CA GLN A 97 11.28 11.89 22.12
C GLN A 97 12.61 12.29 22.76
N GLU A 98 13.03 13.55 22.55
CA GLU A 98 14.27 14.09 23.13
C GLU A 98 14.24 14.11 24.66
N ASP A 99 13.08 14.31 25.28
CA ASP A 99 12.88 14.29 26.75
C ASP A 99 12.84 12.88 27.33
N GLY A 100 12.98 11.84 26.49
CA GLY A 100 12.98 10.43 26.85
C GLY A 100 11.59 9.79 26.91
N SER A 101 10.52 10.56 26.75
CA SER A 101 9.15 10.02 26.60
C SER A 101 9.01 9.22 25.29
N ARG A 102 7.93 8.44 25.19
CA ARG A 102 7.54 7.75 23.96
C ARG A 102 6.12 8.13 23.61
N ILE A 103 5.92 8.56 22.39
CA ILE A 103 4.60 8.90 21.85
C ILE A 103 4.40 8.25 20.50
N SER A 104 3.19 7.82 20.21
CA SER A 104 2.76 7.49 18.85
C SER A 104 2.60 8.79 18.06
N THR A 105 2.90 8.72 16.75
CA THR A 105 2.94 9.92 15.90
C THR A 105 1.89 9.88 14.80
N GLY A 106 1.08 8.81 14.74
CA GLY A 106 0.15 8.57 13.63
C GLY A 106 0.90 8.23 12.34
N TYR A 107 2.01 7.51 12.45
CA TYR A 107 2.75 7.03 11.31
C TYR A 107 1.87 6.12 10.45
N VAL A 108 1.90 6.34 9.15
CA VAL A 108 1.26 5.48 8.16
C VAL A 108 2.37 4.90 7.28
N HIS A 109 2.42 3.57 7.21
CA HIS A 109 3.39 2.87 6.39
C HIS A 109 2.94 2.83 4.93
N ASP A 110 1.71 2.39 4.69
CA ASP A 110 1.08 2.39 3.38
C ASP A 110 -0.40 2.77 3.47
N THR A 111 -1.00 3.16 2.35
CA THR A 111 -2.41 3.57 2.30
C THR A 111 -3.01 3.33 0.92
N GLN A 112 -4.29 2.98 0.91
CA GLN A 112 -5.15 3.09 -0.27
C GLN A 112 -6.22 4.16 -0.03
N CYS A 113 -6.26 5.21 -0.85
CA CYS A 113 -7.28 6.25 -0.79
C CYS A 113 -8.19 6.18 -2.00
N VAL A 114 -9.49 6.14 -1.76
CA VAL A 114 -10.52 5.93 -2.80
C VAL A 114 -11.68 6.92 -2.63
N ILE A 115 -12.43 7.16 -3.71
CA ILE A 115 -13.79 7.66 -3.56
C ILE A 115 -14.65 6.45 -3.18
N TYR A 116 -15.11 6.42 -1.93
CA TYR A 116 -15.79 5.27 -1.38
C TYR A 116 -17.15 5.04 -2.03
N ASN A 117 -17.37 3.82 -2.48
CA ASN A 117 -18.63 3.36 -3.09
C ASN A 117 -19.06 1.99 -2.53
N GLY A 118 -18.60 1.67 -1.32
CA GLY A 118 -18.92 0.43 -0.63
C GLY A 118 -20.28 0.44 0.05
N PRO A 119 -20.52 -0.57 0.92
CA PRO A 119 -21.82 -0.77 1.56
C PRO A 119 -22.23 0.32 2.55
N ASP A 120 -21.27 0.99 3.19
CA ASP A 120 -21.56 2.05 4.16
C ASP A 120 -22.08 3.32 3.47
N ALA A 121 -23.40 3.54 3.62
CA ALA A 121 -24.04 4.66 2.95
C ALA A 121 -23.66 6.03 3.52
N ASP A 122 -23.18 6.09 4.76
CA ASP A 122 -22.85 7.35 5.44
C ASP A 122 -21.59 7.99 4.83
N TYR A 123 -20.72 7.17 4.22
CA TYR A 123 -19.48 7.61 3.55
C TYR A 123 -19.53 7.54 2.02
N SER A 124 -20.69 7.20 1.45
CA SER A 124 -20.80 7.06 -0.02
C SER A 124 -20.44 8.35 -0.75
N GLY A 125 -19.50 8.28 -1.67
CA GLY A 125 -18.98 9.40 -2.45
C GLY A 125 -17.93 10.25 -1.73
N GLN A 126 -17.62 9.98 -0.48
CA GLN A 126 -16.53 10.61 0.27
C GLN A 126 -15.18 10.03 -0.13
N GLU A 127 -14.11 10.78 0.07
CA GLU A 127 -12.76 10.29 -0.14
C GLU A 127 -12.22 9.72 1.18
N VAL A 128 -12.01 8.42 1.21
CA VAL A 128 -11.62 7.66 2.39
C VAL A 128 -10.27 6.99 2.14
N CYS A 129 -9.38 7.08 3.13
CA CYS A 129 -8.10 6.39 3.15
C CYS A 129 -8.14 5.20 4.12
N PHE A 130 -7.63 4.07 3.66
CA PHE A 130 -7.44 2.83 4.39
C PHE A 130 -5.95 2.68 4.66
N ASN A 131 -5.54 2.89 5.91
CA ASN A 131 -4.13 3.06 6.28
C ASN A 131 -3.62 1.87 7.07
N SER A 132 -2.45 1.37 6.71
CA SER A 132 -1.66 0.44 7.50
C SER A 132 -0.69 1.24 8.36
N SER A 133 -0.91 1.26 9.69
CA SER A 133 -0.26 2.20 10.61
C SER A 133 0.63 1.50 11.63
N GLU A 134 1.50 0.61 11.19
CA GLU A 134 2.45 -0.19 11.99
C GLU A 134 1.74 -1.15 12.97
N THR A 135 0.84 -0.67 13.84
CA THR A 135 0.16 -1.47 14.87
C THR A 135 -1.33 -1.65 14.62
N ASP A 136 -1.89 -0.81 13.76
CA ASP A 136 -3.34 -0.68 13.61
C ASP A 136 -3.72 -0.53 12.13
N PHE A 137 -4.92 -1.00 11.81
CA PHE A 137 -5.64 -0.66 10.61
C PHE A 137 -6.49 0.58 10.89
N VAL A 138 -6.28 1.66 10.14
CA VAL A 138 -6.92 2.96 10.39
C VAL A 138 -7.69 3.42 9.16
N ILE A 139 -8.95 3.77 9.34
CA ILE A 139 -9.80 4.34 8.30
C ILE A 139 -9.97 5.84 8.58
N ALA A 140 -9.75 6.68 7.57
CA ALA A 140 -9.81 8.13 7.70
C ALA A 140 -10.62 8.79 6.57
N ASP A 141 -11.52 9.70 6.94
CA ASP A 141 -12.16 10.62 5.99
C ASP A 141 -11.19 11.75 5.66
N VAL A 142 -10.86 11.85 4.39
CA VAL A 142 -9.97 12.88 3.84
C VAL A 142 -10.69 13.73 2.79
N SER A 143 -12.01 13.75 2.77
CA SER A 143 -12.82 14.54 1.82
C SER A 143 -12.53 16.03 1.92
N ASP A 144 -12.49 16.57 3.15
CA ASP A 144 -11.96 17.89 3.42
C ASP A 144 -10.47 17.79 3.82
N LYS A 145 -9.58 18.10 2.90
CA LYS A 145 -8.12 17.99 3.13
C LYS A 145 -7.61 18.90 4.26
N ALA A 146 -8.36 19.96 4.61
CA ALA A 146 -8.03 20.87 5.69
C ALA A 146 -8.58 20.42 7.06
N ALA A 147 -9.51 19.48 7.08
CA ALA A 147 -10.20 18.98 8.28
C ALA A 147 -10.46 17.47 8.17
N THR A 148 -9.37 16.71 8.04
CA THR A 148 -9.43 15.24 7.97
C THR A 148 -9.79 14.65 9.33
N GLU A 149 -10.50 13.51 9.34
CA GLU A 149 -10.94 12.85 10.56
C GLU A 149 -10.63 11.36 10.54
N THR A 150 -10.23 10.78 11.69
CA THR A 150 -10.21 9.32 11.85
C THR A 150 -11.64 8.84 11.98
N ILE A 151 -12.05 7.90 11.13
CA ILE A 151 -13.34 7.20 11.24
C ILE A 151 -13.19 6.10 12.29
N SER A 152 -12.20 5.21 12.10
CA SER A 152 -11.93 4.12 13.03
C SER A 152 -10.43 3.78 13.07
N ALA A 153 -10.02 3.16 14.19
CA ALA A 153 -8.66 2.64 14.38
C ALA A 153 -8.76 1.30 15.11
N SER A 154 -8.32 0.23 14.48
CA SER A 154 -8.52 -1.14 14.94
C SER A 154 -7.20 -1.90 14.98
N GLY A 155 -6.78 -2.28 16.20
CA GLY A 155 -5.69 -3.23 16.41
C GLY A 155 -6.19 -4.66 16.25
N TYR A 156 -5.26 -5.61 16.08
CA TYR A 156 -5.58 -7.02 15.96
C TYR A 156 -4.57 -7.89 16.72
N ALA A 157 -5.00 -9.11 17.07
CA ALA A 157 -4.15 -10.05 17.79
C ALA A 157 -3.04 -10.56 16.86
N GLY A 158 -1.81 -10.57 17.35
CA GLY A 158 -0.64 -11.02 16.60
C GLY A 158 0.01 -9.92 15.75
N SER A 159 -0.52 -8.70 15.78
CA SER A 159 0.07 -7.56 15.07
C SER A 159 1.52 -7.33 15.49
N GLU A 160 2.42 -7.33 14.51
CA GLU A 160 3.83 -6.99 14.65
C GLU A 160 4.17 -5.75 13.82
N TYR A 161 3.64 -5.69 12.56
CA TYR A 161 3.82 -4.54 11.69
C TYR A 161 2.74 -4.49 10.61
N ALA A 162 1.58 -3.87 10.89
CA ALA A 162 0.55 -3.61 9.90
C ALA A 162 1.14 -2.80 8.73
N HIS A 163 1.39 -3.49 7.61
CA HIS A 163 2.29 -3.05 6.56
C HIS A 163 1.56 -2.44 5.38
N GLN A 164 0.77 -3.22 4.66
CA GLN A 164 0.07 -2.82 3.45
C GLN A 164 -1.27 -3.57 3.33
N GLY A 165 -2.20 -3.05 2.59
CA GLY A 165 -3.43 -3.75 2.29
C GLY A 165 -4.20 -3.12 1.14
N TRP A 166 -5.23 -3.85 0.67
CA TRP A 166 -6.03 -3.42 -0.46
C TRP A 166 -7.50 -3.81 -0.33
N LEU A 167 -8.40 -2.91 -0.76
CA LEU A 167 -9.84 -3.15 -0.83
C LEU A 167 -10.19 -4.12 -1.97
N THR A 168 -11.26 -4.90 -1.75
CA THR A 168 -12.01 -5.49 -2.85
C THR A 168 -12.68 -4.41 -3.71
N GLU A 169 -12.98 -4.72 -4.99
CA GLU A 169 -13.55 -3.73 -5.92
C GLU A 169 -14.93 -3.19 -5.49
N ASP A 170 -15.67 -3.94 -4.68
CA ASP A 170 -16.93 -3.51 -4.07
C ASP A 170 -16.75 -2.71 -2.78
N HIS A 171 -15.51 -2.47 -2.35
CA HIS A 171 -15.11 -1.77 -1.13
C HIS A 171 -15.70 -2.36 0.16
N ARG A 172 -16.02 -3.66 0.16
CA ARG A 172 -16.58 -4.33 1.33
C ARG A 172 -15.53 -4.96 2.21
N TYR A 173 -14.48 -5.53 1.61
CA TYR A 173 -13.41 -6.18 2.37
C TYR A 173 -12.10 -5.48 2.14
N PHE A 174 -11.28 -5.44 3.20
CA PHE A 174 -9.89 -5.01 3.13
C PHE A 174 -8.99 -6.17 3.52
N LEU A 175 -8.06 -6.51 2.65
CA LEU A 175 -7.03 -7.51 2.90
C LEU A 175 -5.79 -6.77 3.41
N LEU A 176 -5.31 -7.13 4.61
CA LEU A 176 -4.13 -6.53 5.24
C LEU A 176 -3.04 -7.57 5.36
N ASP A 177 -1.80 -7.19 5.12
CA ASP A 177 -0.60 -7.96 5.45
C ASP A 177 0.15 -7.35 6.64
N ASP A 178 0.93 -8.20 7.35
CA ASP A 178 1.76 -7.83 8.50
C ASP A 178 3.19 -8.35 8.27
N GLU A 179 4.05 -7.50 7.73
CA GLU A 179 5.37 -7.85 7.21
C GLU A 179 6.31 -8.52 8.25
N LEU A 180 6.03 -8.40 9.53
CA LEU A 180 6.93 -8.88 10.57
C LEU A 180 6.39 -10.06 11.39
N ASP A 181 5.15 -10.50 11.19
CA ASP A 181 4.55 -11.54 12.02
C ASP A 181 5.20 -12.92 11.80
N GLU A 182 5.58 -13.31 10.58
CA GLU A 182 6.33 -14.55 10.32
C GLU A 182 7.72 -14.51 10.96
N ASN A 183 8.38 -13.34 10.92
CA ASN A 183 9.71 -13.19 11.52
C ASN A 183 9.67 -13.20 13.05
N SER A 184 8.66 -12.58 13.65
CA SER A 184 8.55 -12.39 15.10
C SER A 184 7.91 -13.58 15.79
N ASN A 185 6.83 -14.08 15.20
CA ASN A 185 6.01 -15.14 15.81
C ASN A 185 6.29 -16.52 15.20
N GLY A 186 6.88 -16.54 13.99
CA GLY A 186 6.93 -17.74 13.16
C GLY A 186 5.51 -18.10 12.65
N GLY A 187 5.41 -19.05 11.76
CA GLY A 187 4.13 -19.50 11.24
C GLY A 187 4.02 -19.32 9.74
N PRO A 188 2.84 -19.54 9.17
CA PRO A 188 2.57 -19.37 7.75
C PRO A 188 2.42 -17.90 7.40
N THR A 189 2.63 -17.57 6.12
CA THR A 189 2.24 -16.28 5.52
C THR A 189 0.76 -16.02 5.72
N THR A 190 0.40 -14.91 6.36
CA THR A 190 -0.93 -14.67 6.89
C THR A 190 -1.56 -13.40 6.30
N THR A 191 -2.72 -13.54 5.64
CA THR A 191 -3.53 -12.40 5.19
C THR A 191 -4.69 -12.17 6.16
N TYR A 192 -4.77 -10.98 6.75
CA TYR A 192 -5.84 -10.55 7.66
C TYR A 192 -7.00 -9.99 6.85
N ILE A 193 -8.22 -10.50 7.05
CA ILE A 193 -9.38 -10.15 6.24
C ILE A 193 -10.40 -9.37 7.09
N TRP A 194 -10.56 -8.11 6.74
CA TRP A 194 -11.48 -7.18 7.41
C TRP A 194 -12.76 -7.01 6.59
N ASP A 195 -13.93 -7.18 7.22
CA ASP A 195 -15.21 -6.69 6.68
C ASP A 195 -15.35 -5.22 7.08
N VAL A 196 -15.35 -4.34 6.08
CA VAL A 196 -15.44 -2.89 6.23
C VAL A 196 -16.78 -2.37 5.70
N GLN A 197 -17.85 -3.17 5.82
CA GLN A 197 -19.19 -2.73 5.45
C GLN A 197 -19.77 -1.63 6.38
N ASP A 198 -19.18 -1.48 7.57
CA ASP A 198 -19.39 -0.38 8.52
C ASP A 198 -18.00 0.20 8.80
N LEU A 199 -17.72 1.41 8.31
CA LEU A 199 -16.39 2.02 8.43
C LEU A 199 -16.11 2.50 9.85
N ASP A 200 -17.14 2.75 10.66
CA ASP A 200 -17.02 3.13 12.08
C ASP A 200 -16.68 1.92 12.98
N ASP A 201 -17.02 0.70 12.54
CA ASP A 201 -16.81 -0.54 13.31
C ASP A 201 -16.33 -1.70 12.40
N PRO A 202 -15.15 -1.58 11.78
CA PRO A 202 -14.60 -2.62 10.91
C PRO A 202 -14.32 -3.91 11.69
N GLU A 203 -14.71 -5.06 11.14
CA GLU A 203 -14.60 -6.36 11.77
C GLU A 203 -13.50 -7.22 11.14
N LEU A 204 -12.51 -7.67 11.91
CA LEU A 204 -11.60 -8.71 11.49
C LEU A 204 -12.35 -10.06 11.48
N ILE A 205 -12.81 -10.50 10.31
CA ILE A 205 -13.62 -11.71 10.17
C ILE A 205 -12.80 -13.00 10.19
N GLY A 206 -11.49 -12.91 10.02
CA GLY A 206 -10.56 -14.04 10.10
C GLY A 206 -9.26 -13.78 9.35
N THR A 207 -8.46 -14.84 9.29
CA THR A 207 -7.19 -14.86 8.56
C THR A 207 -7.20 -15.98 7.55
N TYR A 208 -6.50 -15.77 6.44
CA TYR A 208 -6.07 -16.84 5.55
C TYR A 208 -4.60 -17.12 5.80
N GLU A 209 -4.26 -18.37 6.03
CA GLU A 209 -2.89 -18.86 6.23
C GLU A 209 -2.47 -19.69 5.02
N SER A 210 -1.35 -19.36 4.40
CA SER A 210 -0.81 -20.13 3.28
C SER A 210 -0.10 -21.41 3.77
N GLU A 211 0.35 -22.27 2.85
CA GLU A 211 1.18 -23.43 3.20
C GLU A 211 2.68 -23.07 3.40
N LEU A 212 3.06 -21.84 3.06
CA LEU A 212 4.44 -21.32 3.13
C LEU A 212 4.61 -20.40 4.35
N SER A 213 5.86 -20.23 4.79
CA SER A 213 6.23 -19.35 5.88
C SER A 213 7.14 -18.21 5.39
N THR A 214 6.89 -17.74 4.19
CA THR A 214 7.59 -16.59 3.61
C THR A 214 6.93 -15.32 4.10
N ILE A 215 7.70 -14.25 4.20
CA ILE A 215 7.16 -12.94 4.57
C ILE A 215 6.22 -12.47 3.47
N ASP A 216 5.01 -11.98 3.82
CA ASP A 216 4.16 -11.26 2.88
C ASP A 216 4.62 -9.80 2.72
N HIS A 217 4.18 -9.17 1.65
CA HIS A 217 4.53 -7.78 1.39
C HIS A 217 3.40 -7.08 0.63
N ASN A 218 3.62 -6.61 -0.60
CA ASN A 218 2.62 -5.80 -1.29
C ASN A 218 1.56 -6.64 -2.02
N GLN A 219 0.30 -6.36 -1.75
CA GLN A 219 -0.83 -6.99 -2.41
C GLN A 219 -1.76 -5.99 -3.10
N TYR A 220 -2.39 -6.43 -4.17
CA TYR A 220 -3.34 -5.61 -4.97
C TYR A 220 -4.50 -6.46 -5.43
N VAL A 221 -5.71 -5.90 -5.37
CA VAL A 221 -6.91 -6.60 -5.86
C VAL A 221 -7.29 -6.09 -7.25
N LYS A 222 -7.60 -7.03 -8.15
CA LYS A 222 -8.18 -6.77 -9.48
C LYS A 222 -9.22 -7.81 -9.81
N GLY A 223 -10.45 -7.38 -10.06
CA GLY A 223 -11.58 -8.28 -10.22
C GLY A 223 -11.80 -9.11 -8.96
N ASN A 224 -11.91 -10.42 -9.14
CA ASN A 224 -12.11 -11.36 -8.04
C ASN A 224 -10.79 -12.00 -7.55
N PHE A 225 -9.65 -11.34 -7.73
CA PHE A 225 -8.34 -11.88 -7.37
C PHE A 225 -7.51 -10.89 -6.58
N THR A 226 -6.78 -11.39 -5.56
CA THR A 226 -5.65 -10.67 -4.97
C THR A 226 -4.34 -11.20 -5.54
N TYR A 227 -3.41 -10.30 -5.79
CA TYR A 227 -2.07 -10.54 -6.30
C TYR A 227 -1.08 -10.14 -5.22
N GLN A 228 -0.41 -11.09 -4.60
CA GLN A 228 0.49 -10.90 -3.46
C GLN A 228 1.93 -11.12 -3.88
N ALA A 229 2.81 -10.18 -3.58
CA ALA A 229 4.26 -10.33 -3.69
C ALA A 229 4.78 -10.75 -2.31
N ASN A 230 5.08 -12.03 -2.13
CA ASN A 230 5.41 -12.62 -0.84
C ASN A 230 6.89 -13.02 -0.78
N TYR A 231 7.76 -12.03 -0.97
CA TYR A 231 9.23 -12.14 -0.93
C TYR A 231 9.75 -13.41 -1.61
N THR A 232 10.34 -14.35 -0.84
CA THR A 232 11.00 -15.53 -1.38
C THR A 232 10.07 -16.53 -2.06
N SER A 233 8.76 -16.47 -1.83
CA SER A 233 7.79 -17.31 -2.57
C SER A 233 7.26 -16.67 -3.87
N GLY A 234 7.70 -15.44 -4.18
CA GLY A 234 7.36 -14.78 -5.43
C GLY A 234 5.96 -14.19 -5.47
N LEU A 235 5.34 -14.21 -6.66
CA LEU A 235 3.96 -13.77 -6.88
C LEU A 235 3.00 -14.92 -6.57
N ARG A 236 1.99 -14.65 -5.74
CA ARG A 236 0.88 -15.55 -5.42
C ARG A 236 -0.44 -14.88 -5.82
N ILE A 237 -1.35 -15.63 -6.42
CA ILE A 237 -2.66 -15.10 -6.87
C ILE A 237 -3.75 -15.97 -6.28
N PHE A 238 -4.68 -15.33 -5.55
CA PHE A 238 -5.76 -16.01 -4.86
C PHE A 238 -7.12 -15.52 -5.34
N ASP A 239 -8.06 -16.46 -5.50
CA ASP A 239 -9.48 -16.18 -5.76
C ASP A 239 -10.16 -15.73 -4.46
N LEU A 240 -10.97 -14.67 -4.56
CA LEU A 240 -11.68 -14.02 -3.45
C LEU A 240 -13.15 -14.44 -3.35
N SER A 241 -13.61 -15.43 -4.12
CA SER A 241 -15.04 -15.81 -4.16
C SER A 241 -15.61 -16.25 -2.81
N GLU A 242 -14.77 -16.76 -1.91
CA GLU A 242 -15.14 -17.20 -0.57
C GLU A 242 -14.59 -16.28 0.54
N ILE A 243 -14.19 -15.04 0.22
CA ILE A 243 -13.58 -14.09 1.15
C ILE A 243 -14.45 -13.82 2.38
N GLY A 244 -15.78 -13.80 2.24
CA GLY A 244 -16.70 -13.62 3.37
C GLY A 244 -16.68 -14.74 4.41
N SER A 245 -15.96 -15.83 4.13
CA SER A 245 -15.68 -16.93 5.06
C SER A 245 -14.21 -16.95 5.48
N ALA A 246 -13.48 -15.86 5.24
CA ALA A 246 -12.04 -15.74 5.40
C ALA A 246 -11.26 -16.88 4.71
N ASN A 247 -11.73 -17.32 3.53
CA ASN A 247 -11.12 -18.37 2.75
C ASN A 247 -10.67 -17.83 1.40
N LEU A 248 -9.38 -18.03 1.07
CA LEU A 248 -8.78 -17.68 -0.21
C LEU A 248 -8.33 -18.97 -0.90
N GLN A 249 -8.45 -19.04 -2.21
CA GLN A 249 -7.96 -20.18 -2.97
C GLN A 249 -6.82 -19.74 -3.88
N GLU A 250 -5.62 -20.31 -3.70
CA GLU A 250 -4.53 -20.08 -4.64
C GLU A 250 -4.88 -20.64 -6.01
N VAL A 251 -4.83 -19.80 -7.05
CA VAL A 251 -5.17 -20.17 -8.43
C VAL A 251 -3.98 -20.12 -9.37
N ALA A 252 -2.95 -19.36 -9.02
CA ALA A 252 -1.71 -19.28 -9.77
C ALA A 252 -0.57 -18.75 -8.91
N PHE A 253 0.66 -19.08 -9.28
CA PHE A 253 1.86 -18.50 -8.70
C PHE A 253 3.00 -18.44 -9.71
N PHE A 254 3.97 -17.58 -9.41
CA PHE A 254 5.26 -17.55 -10.09
C PHE A 254 6.37 -17.27 -9.08
N ASP A 255 7.23 -18.26 -8.86
CA ASP A 255 8.36 -18.14 -7.95
C ASP A 255 9.48 -17.33 -8.65
N THR A 256 9.73 -16.12 -8.11
CA THR A 256 10.80 -15.23 -8.60
C THR A 256 12.15 -15.53 -7.94
N TYR A 257 12.17 -16.33 -6.86
CA TYR A 257 13.33 -16.63 -6.03
C TYR A 257 13.50 -18.14 -5.77
N PRO A 258 13.68 -18.98 -6.78
CA PRO A 258 13.58 -20.45 -6.69
C PRO A 258 14.72 -21.14 -5.91
N SER A 259 15.53 -20.41 -5.17
CA SER A 259 16.62 -20.97 -4.36
C SER A 259 16.15 -21.52 -3.02
N ASP A 260 15.15 -20.89 -2.39
CA ASP A 260 14.53 -21.30 -1.13
C ASP A 260 13.28 -20.45 -0.82
N ASP A 261 12.43 -20.95 0.07
CA ASP A 261 11.25 -20.28 0.63
C ASP A 261 11.50 -19.83 2.09
N ALA A 262 12.70 -19.34 2.40
CA ALA A 262 13.04 -18.93 3.75
C ALA A 262 12.36 -17.63 4.14
N THR A 263 11.99 -17.48 5.41
CA THR A 263 11.47 -16.24 6.03
C THR A 263 12.57 -15.18 6.06
N LYS A 264 12.71 -14.41 5.00
CA LYS A 264 13.72 -13.35 4.83
C LYS A 264 13.27 -12.30 3.81
N PHE A 265 13.82 -11.11 3.92
CA PHE A 265 13.59 -9.97 3.04
C PHE A 265 14.39 -10.09 1.73
N ASP A 266 13.94 -10.95 0.81
CA ASP A 266 14.53 -11.14 -0.52
C ASP A 266 13.48 -11.71 -1.47
N GLY A 267 13.62 -11.53 -2.79
CA GLY A 267 12.64 -11.98 -3.77
C GLY A 267 11.63 -10.90 -4.15
N ALA A 268 10.36 -11.27 -4.32
CA ALA A 268 9.32 -10.37 -4.83
C ALA A 268 8.97 -9.25 -3.84
N TRP A 269 9.20 -8.01 -4.26
CA TRP A 269 8.90 -6.80 -3.47
C TRP A 269 7.49 -6.29 -3.71
N SER A 270 7.08 -6.14 -4.97
CA SER A 270 5.78 -5.61 -5.35
C SER A 270 5.36 -6.11 -6.71
N ASN A 271 4.06 -5.97 -7.01
CA ASN A 271 3.51 -6.31 -8.30
C ASN A 271 2.58 -5.19 -8.82
N TYR A 272 2.23 -5.25 -10.10
CA TYR A 272 1.23 -4.37 -10.69
C TYR A 272 0.36 -5.15 -11.68
N PRO A 273 -0.90 -5.46 -11.33
CA PRO A 273 -1.77 -6.30 -12.15
C PRO A 273 -2.70 -5.53 -13.10
N TYR A 274 -2.67 -4.19 -13.10
CA TYR A 274 -3.74 -3.37 -13.69
C TYR A 274 -3.61 -3.08 -15.19
N PHE A 275 -2.65 -3.69 -15.90
CA PHE A 275 -2.62 -3.54 -17.36
C PHE A 275 -3.85 -4.16 -18.02
N GLU A 276 -4.45 -3.45 -19.00
CA GLU A 276 -5.59 -3.95 -19.79
C GLU A 276 -5.26 -5.25 -20.54
N SER A 277 -3.98 -5.47 -20.86
CA SER A 277 -3.49 -6.69 -21.51
C SER A 277 -3.56 -7.94 -20.63
N GLY A 278 -3.82 -7.80 -19.31
CA GLY A 278 -3.75 -8.89 -18.35
C GLY A 278 -2.32 -9.24 -17.91
N ILE A 279 -1.31 -8.53 -18.41
CA ILE A 279 0.07 -8.70 -17.96
C ILE A 279 0.20 -8.20 -16.50
N VAL A 280 0.95 -8.94 -15.71
CA VAL A 280 1.38 -8.55 -14.36
C VAL A 280 2.89 -8.33 -14.39
N ILE A 281 3.35 -7.20 -13.86
CA ILE A 281 4.78 -7.02 -13.60
C ILE A 281 5.08 -7.23 -12.12
N VAL A 282 6.23 -7.82 -11.84
CA VAL A 282 6.72 -8.05 -10.46
C VAL A 282 8.13 -7.47 -10.35
N SER A 283 8.34 -6.62 -9.36
CA SER A 283 9.68 -6.17 -8.97
C SER A 283 10.25 -7.12 -7.93
N ASP A 284 11.50 -7.54 -8.13
CA ASP A 284 12.21 -8.46 -7.26
C ASP A 284 13.53 -7.84 -6.82
N ILE A 285 13.87 -7.97 -5.53
CA ILE A 285 15.06 -7.35 -4.93
C ILE A 285 16.34 -7.83 -5.61
N SER A 286 16.46 -9.13 -5.82
CA SER A 286 17.69 -9.76 -6.33
C SER A 286 17.67 -10.01 -7.84
N ASN A 287 16.48 -10.24 -8.43
CA ASN A 287 16.33 -10.71 -9.80
C ASN A 287 15.74 -9.67 -10.76
N GLY A 288 15.39 -8.48 -10.27
CA GLY A 288 14.96 -7.34 -11.08
C GLY A 288 13.47 -7.39 -11.45
N LEU A 289 13.11 -7.21 -12.72
CA LEU A 289 11.73 -7.09 -13.18
C LEU A 289 11.28 -8.32 -13.95
N PHE A 290 10.18 -8.91 -13.51
CA PHE A 290 9.47 -9.96 -14.25
C PHE A 290 8.24 -9.39 -14.94
N VAL A 291 7.94 -9.93 -16.13
CA VAL A 291 6.75 -9.60 -16.93
C VAL A 291 6.01 -10.92 -17.17
N LEU A 292 4.87 -11.08 -16.51
CA LEU A 292 4.15 -12.34 -16.42
C LEU A 292 2.79 -12.21 -17.13
N SER A 293 2.32 -13.32 -17.67
CA SER A 293 0.96 -13.46 -18.23
C SER A 293 0.28 -14.61 -17.49
N PRO A 294 -0.48 -14.32 -16.42
CA PRO A 294 -1.21 -15.35 -15.71
C PRO A 294 -2.21 -16.06 -16.63
N ASP A 295 -2.27 -17.39 -16.54
CA ASP A 295 -3.24 -18.22 -17.24
C ASP A 295 -4.12 -18.90 -16.19
N PHE A 296 -5.31 -18.34 -16.00
CA PHE A 296 -6.32 -18.90 -15.10
C PHE A 296 -7.11 -19.97 -15.86
N GLN A 297 -6.99 -21.23 -15.47
CA GLN A 297 -7.73 -22.35 -16.05
C GLN A 297 -9.06 -22.56 -15.34
#